data_c3411b06a7415228888642ec7a6b9081
#
_entry.id   c3411b06a7415228888642ec7a6b9081
#
_cell.length_a   1.000
_cell.length_b   1.000
_cell.length_c   1.000
_cell.angle_alpha   90.00
_cell.angle_beta   90.00
_cell.angle_gamma   90.00
#
_symmetry.space_group_name_H-M   'P 1'
#
loop_
_entity.id
_entity.type
_entity.pdbx_description
1 polymer ?
#
loop_
_entity_poly.entity_id
_entity_poly.type
_entity_poly.pdbx_seq_one_letter_code
_entity_poly.pdbx_strand_id
1 'polypeptide(L)'
;CRCTLIAAVDGVDTSDGLRRTRDGLISDMTYAQWEASKRGYDGKQLSAYHNGNKNTAKDVTKKYIENATPRMGKVRYENGYRIKDHKTEIEVADQLRERLGGKIVLLKEANTQGAKTPDYLWRGKQWELKSISTAKAADSAVRSAIKQIKSNPGGIILQCGNGIDENELKRTVDMRARRKQDFDFDIIAINGSGELLFARRYKK
;
A
#
# COMPACT_ATOMS: atom_id res chain seq x y z
N CYS A 1 -6.21 18.32 17.60
CA CYS A 1 -7.52 17.75 17.28
C CYS A 1 -7.89 16.76 18.37
N ARG A 2 -8.88 17.08 19.18
CA ARG A 2 -9.50 16.11 20.09
C ARG A 2 -10.46 15.28 19.26
N CYS A 3 -10.05 14.07 18.87
CA CYS A 3 -10.98 13.05 18.40
C CYS A 3 -11.81 12.61 19.62
N THR A 4 -13.02 13.08 19.74
CA THR A 4 -13.97 12.54 20.69
C THR A 4 -14.37 11.16 20.17
N LEU A 5 -13.91 10.10 20.83
CA LEU A 5 -14.43 8.75 20.65
C LEU A 5 -15.89 8.77 21.12
N ILE A 6 -16.82 8.71 20.21
CA ILE A 6 -18.23 8.48 20.53
C ILE A 6 -18.36 6.98 20.77
N ALA A 7 -18.68 6.61 22.00
CA ALA A 7 -18.99 5.23 22.34
C ALA A 7 -20.13 4.73 21.47
N ALA A 8 -20.00 3.49 20.97
CA ALA A 8 -21.09 2.82 20.27
C ALA A 8 -22.30 2.74 21.22
N VAL A 9 -23.43 3.28 20.79
CA VAL A 9 -24.68 3.13 21.55
C VAL A 9 -25.28 1.79 21.15
N ASP A 10 -25.51 0.93 22.13
CA ASP A 10 -26.17 -0.36 21.94
C ASP A 10 -27.50 -0.17 21.19
N GLY A 11 -27.68 -0.90 20.07
CA GLY A 11 -28.90 -0.89 19.26
C GLY A 11 -28.86 0.03 18.02
N VAL A 12 -27.77 0.74 17.76
CA VAL A 12 -27.60 1.46 16.47
C VAL A 12 -26.69 0.64 15.58
N ASP A 13 -27.25 0.09 14.51
CA ASP A 13 -26.47 -0.56 13.46
C ASP A 13 -25.66 0.54 12.72
N THR A 14 -24.33 0.51 12.91
CA THR A 14 -23.40 1.42 12.25
C THR A 14 -22.93 0.89 10.90
N SER A 15 -23.50 -0.22 10.42
CA SER A 15 -23.18 -0.82 9.12
C SER A 15 -23.60 0.05 7.94
N ASP A 16 -24.55 0.97 8.16
CA ASP A 16 -25.11 1.85 7.11
C ASP A 16 -24.24 3.07 6.79
N GLY A 17 -23.04 3.19 7.37
CA GLY A 17 -22.19 4.36 7.15
C GLY A 17 -22.75 5.66 7.72
N LEU A 18 -23.59 5.58 8.75
CA LEU A 18 -24.14 6.74 9.45
C LEU A 18 -23.29 7.12 10.67
N ARG A 19 -23.07 8.41 10.88
CA ARG A 19 -22.40 8.95 12.06
C ARG A 19 -23.30 9.89 12.83
N ARG A 20 -23.27 9.79 14.15
CA ARG A 20 -24.01 10.70 15.01
C ARG A 20 -23.22 12.00 15.21
N THR A 21 -23.85 13.12 14.92
CA THR A 21 -23.31 14.46 15.19
C THR A 21 -24.21 15.19 16.19
N ARG A 22 -23.80 16.38 16.61
CA ARG A 22 -24.62 17.27 17.44
C ARG A 22 -25.97 17.60 16.77
N ASP A 23 -26.01 17.58 15.45
CA ASP A 23 -27.19 17.97 14.63
C ASP A 23 -27.97 16.72 14.14
N GLY A 24 -27.67 15.51 14.65
CA GLY A 24 -28.34 14.25 14.30
C GLY A 24 -27.46 13.21 13.62
N LEU A 25 -28.09 12.25 12.96
CA LEU A 25 -27.40 11.21 12.16
C LEU A 25 -27.07 11.77 10.79
N ILE A 26 -25.82 11.64 10.37
CA ILE A 26 -25.36 12.00 9.03
C ILE A 26 -24.74 10.78 8.36
N SER A 27 -24.85 10.73 7.02
CA SER A 27 -24.16 9.70 6.23
C SER A 27 -22.65 9.75 6.46
N ASP A 28 -21.98 8.62 6.29
CA ASP A 28 -20.52 8.53 6.46
C ASP A 28 -19.83 9.42 5.41
N MET A 29 -19.43 10.60 5.84
CA MET A 29 -18.73 11.57 5.04
C MET A 29 -17.38 11.92 5.67
N THR A 30 -16.44 12.30 4.85
CA THR A 30 -15.15 12.81 5.34
C THR A 30 -15.33 14.15 6.06
N TYR A 31 -14.38 14.52 6.92
CA TYR A 31 -14.40 15.84 7.58
C TYR A 31 -14.52 16.98 6.56
N ALA A 32 -13.83 16.89 5.43
CA ALA A 32 -13.92 17.91 4.38
C ALA A 32 -15.31 18.00 3.74
N GLN A 33 -16.00 16.87 3.56
CA GLN A 33 -17.39 16.85 3.07
C GLN A 33 -18.34 17.46 4.09
N TRP A 34 -18.15 17.14 5.37
CA TRP A 34 -18.96 17.72 6.45
C TRP A 34 -18.72 19.23 6.56
N GLU A 35 -17.47 19.68 6.51
CA GLU A 35 -17.15 21.11 6.57
C GLU A 35 -17.72 21.88 5.36
N ALA A 36 -17.64 21.29 4.16
CA ALA A 36 -18.22 21.87 2.95
C ALA A 36 -19.76 21.92 3.04
N SER A 37 -20.43 20.90 3.60
CA SER A 37 -21.88 20.91 3.81
C SER A 37 -22.35 22.05 4.73
N LYS A 38 -21.55 22.38 5.74
CA LYS A 38 -21.81 23.54 6.64
C LYS A 38 -21.69 24.89 5.93
N ARG A 39 -20.94 24.97 4.83
CA ARG A 39 -20.76 26.19 4.02
C ARG A 39 -21.81 26.30 2.88
N GLY A 40 -22.81 25.41 2.84
CA GLY A 40 -23.87 25.46 1.85
C GLY A 40 -23.49 24.91 0.46
N TYR A 41 -22.43 24.12 0.37
CA TYR A 41 -22.05 23.44 -0.88
C TYR A 41 -23.00 22.27 -1.17
N ASP A 42 -23.50 22.19 -2.39
CA ASP A 42 -24.32 21.06 -2.83
C ASP A 42 -23.50 19.78 -3.09
N GLY A 43 -24.20 18.63 -3.18
CA GLY A 43 -23.55 17.33 -3.38
C GLY A 43 -22.76 17.21 -4.69
N LYS A 44 -23.06 18.03 -5.72
CA LYS A 44 -22.32 18.04 -6.99
C LYS A 44 -20.97 18.75 -6.84
N GLN A 45 -20.91 19.78 -6.02
CA GLN A 45 -19.64 20.46 -5.70
C GLN A 45 -18.75 19.60 -4.81
N LEU A 46 -19.34 18.77 -3.93
CA LEU A 46 -18.58 17.79 -3.14
C LEU A 46 -17.95 16.70 -4.01
N SER A 47 -18.62 16.25 -5.07
CA SER A 47 -18.03 15.30 -6.01
C SER A 47 -16.85 15.89 -6.80
N ALA A 48 -16.89 17.18 -7.12
CA ALA A 48 -15.79 17.88 -7.76
C ALA A 48 -14.55 18.03 -6.83
N TYR A 49 -14.78 18.18 -5.53
CA TYR A 49 -13.69 18.22 -4.53
C TYR A 49 -12.98 16.84 -4.40
N HIS A 50 -13.72 15.75 -4.56
CA HIS A 50 -13.14 14.40 -4.64
C HIS A 50 -12.39 14.14 -5.95
N ASN A 51 -12.84 14.73 -7.06
CA ASN A 51 -12.20 14.59 -8.36
C ASN A 51 -10.94 15.48 -8.51
N GLY A 52 -10.71 16.44 -7.59
CA GLY A 52 -9.51 17.29 -7.58
C GLY A 52 -8.24 16.56 -7.16
N ASN A 53 -8.34 15.43 -6.46
CA ASN A 53 -7.20 14.57 -6.15
C ASN A 53 -7.01 13.55 -7.29
N LYS A 54 -6.27 13.97 -8.32
CA LYS A 54 -5.95 13.16 -9.53
C LYS A 54 -5.11 11.90 -9.25
N ASN A 55 -4.93 11.51 -8.01
CA ASN A 55 -4.20 10.30 -7.63
C ASN A 55 -5.05 9.06 -7.92
N THR A 56 -5.05 8.62 -9.16
CA THR A 56 -5.79 7.45 -9.59
C THR A 56 -5.01 6.18 -9.29
N ALA A 57 -5.56 5.36 -8.38
CA ALA A 57 -5.12 3.98 -8.25
C ALA A 57 -5.58 3.21 -9.49
N LYS A 58 -4.64 2.70 -10.28
CA LYS A 58 -4.93 1.85 -11.44
C LYS A 58 -4.60 0.41 -11.13
N ASP A 59 -5.52 -0.50 -11.40
CA ASP A 59 -5.21 -1.92 -11.40
C ASP A 59 -4.26 -2.24 -12.57
N VAL A 60 -3.12 -2.82 -12.25
CA VAL A 60 -2.10 -3.22 -13.23
C VAL A 60 -1.74 -4.70 -13.11
N THR A 61 -2.57 -5.49 -12.41
CA THR A 61 -2.36 -6.92 -12.19
C THR A 61 -2.15 -7.67 -13.50
N LYS A 62 -3.07 -7.48 -14.46
CA LYS A 62 -2.97 -8.09 -15.79
C LYS A 62 -1.67 -7.72 -16.48
N LYS A 63 -1.25 -6.45 -16.39
CA LYS A 63 0.00 -5.98 -16.99
C LYS A 63 1.24 -6.64 -16.37
N TYR A 64 1.22 -6.91 -15.06
CA TYR A 64 2.32 -7.63 -14.40
C TYR A 64 2.40 -9.08 -14.86
N ILE A 65 1.25 -9.73 -15.06
CA ILE A 65 1.16 -11.12 -15.57
C ILE A 65 1.62 -11.18 -17.02
N GLU A 66 1.13 -10.30 -17.89
CA GLU A 66 1.48 -10.28 -19.33
C GLU A 66 2.96 -9.95 -19.58
N ASN A 67 3.56 -9.09 -18.75
CA ASN A 67 4.99 -8.75 -18.85
C ASN A 67 5.88 -9.61 -17.96
N ALA A 68 5.35 -10.65 -17.36
CA ALA A 68 6.15 -11.59 -16.59
C ALA A 68 7.11 -12.36 -17.52
N THR A 69 8.32 -12.56 -17.02
CA THR A 69 9.35 -13.40 -17.64
C THR A 69 9.82 -14.42 -16.60
N PRO A 70 8.96 -15.40 -16.23
CA PRO A 70 9.23 -16.33 -15.15
C PRO A 70 10.60 -16.99 -15.28
N ARG A 71 11.32 -17.11 -14.17
CA ARG A 71 12.69 -17.68 -14.06
C ARG A 71 13.77 -16.92 -14.80
N MET A 72 13.44 -15.86 -15.55
CA MET A 72 14.43 -15.02 -16.21
C MET A 72 15.05 -14.04 -15.20
N GLY A 73 16.33 -13.72 -15.39
CA GLY A 73 17.08 -12.84 -14.49
C GLY A 73 17.80 -13.62 -13.38
N LYS A 74 18.39 -12.88 -12.46
CA LYS A 74 19.19 -13.43 -11.36
C LYS A 74 18.92 -12.67 -10.07
N VAL A 75 18.86 -13.39 -8.96
CA VAL A 75 18.94 -12.83 -7.62
C VAL A 75 20.41 -12.63 -7.28
N ARG A 76 20.78 -11.46 -6.78
CA ARG A 76 22.12 -11.09 -6.34
C ARG A 76 22.06 -10.39 -4.99
N TYR A 77 23.16 -10.38 -4.29
CA TYR A 77 23.33 -9.69 -3.02
C TYR A 77 24.29 -8.53 -3.19
N GLU A 78 23.97 -7.40 -2.60
CA GLU A 78 24.93 -6.30 -2.48
C GLU A 78 26.10 -6.72 -1.58
N ASN A 79 27.30 -6.18 -1.85
CA ASN A 79 28.46 -6.49 -1.03
C ASN A 79 28.23 -6.08 0.43
N GLY A 80 28.38 -7.05 1.35
CA GLY A 80 28.11 -6.87 2.78
C GLY A 80 26.65 -7.16 3.20
N TYR A 81 25.81 -7.70 2.31
CA TYR A 81 24.48 -8.20 2.68
C TYR A 81 24.57 -9.42 3.61
N ARG A 82 23.79 -9.42 4.70
CA ARG A 82 23.82 -10.46 5.74
C ARG A 82 22.76 -11.53 5.50
N ILE A 83 23.09 -12.54 4.72
CA ILE A 83 22.18 -13.62 4.31
C ILE A 83 21.48 -14.30 5.50
N LYS A 84 22.17 -14.49 6.62
CA LYS A 84 21.64 -15.22 7.79
C LYS A 84 20.47 -14.50 8.47
N ASP A 85 20.44 -13.18 8.39
CA ASP A 85 19.48 -12.33 9.11
C ASP A 85 18.20 -12.05 8.32
N HIS A 86 18.21 -12.30 6.98
CA HIS A 86 17.18 -11.84 6.04
C HIS A 86 16.55 -12.97 5.20
N LYS A 87 16.22 -14.10 5.83
CA LYS A 87 15.69 -15.27 5.12
C LYS A 87 14.42 -14.96 4.32
N THR A 88 13.47 -14.25 4.92
CA THR A 88 12.19 -13.89 4.28
C THR A 88 12.40 -13.03 3.03
N GLU A 89 13.32 -12.08 3.07
CA GLU A 89 13.65 -11.24 1.91
C GLU A 89 14.21 -12.07 0.75
N ILE A 90 15.07 -13.05 1.07
CA ILE A 90 15.66 -13.96 0.08
C ILE A 90 14.58 -14.85 -0.54
N GLU A 91 13.72 -15.45 0.28
CA GLU A 91 12.61 -16.29 -0.19
C GLU A 91 11.67 -15.51 -1.12
N VAL A 92 11.31 -14.29 -0.74
CA VAL A 92 10.45 -13.43 -1.58
C VAL A 92 11.18 -13.03 -2.87
N ALA A 93 12.47 -12.72 -2.84
CA ALA A 93 13.24 -12.41 -4.04
C ALA A 93 13.25 -13.60 -5.04
N ASP A 94 13.43 -14.82 -4.53
CA ASP A 94 13.37 -16.03 -5.35
C ASP A 94 11.96 -16.26 -5.91
N GLN A 95 10.92 -16.10 -5.11
CA GLN A 95 9.51 -16.20 -5.54
C GLN A 95 9.19 -15.17 -6.65
N LEU A 96 9.63 -13.92 -6.49
CA LEU A 96 9.45 -12.88 -7.51
C LEU A 96 10.16 -13.24 -8.82
N ARG A 97 11.39 -13.75 -8.74
CA ARG A 97 12.13 -14.21 -9.92
C ARG A 97 11.43 -15.41 -10.60
N GLU A 98 10.97 -16.37 -9.82
CA GLU A 98 10.25 -17.55 -10.35
C GLU A 98 8.93 -17.17 -11.05
N ARG A 99 8.19 -16.21 -10.53
CA ARG A 99 6.85 -15.86 -11.01
C ARG A 99 6.85 -14.69 -11.99
N LEU A 100 7.58 -13.63 -11.70
CA LEU A 100 7.55 -12.38 -12.46
C LEU A 100 8.84 -12.09 -13.23
N GLY A 101 9.93 -12.75 -12.83
CA GLY A 101 11.23 -12.57 -13.45
C GLY A 101 11.90 -11.22 -13.18
N GLY A 102 13.03 -11.02 -13.85
CA GLY A 102 13.83 -9.81 -13.76
C GLY A 102 15.03 -9.95 -12.82
N LYS A 103 15.96 -9.01 -12.97
CA LYS A 103 17.13 -8.92 -12.10
C LYS A 103 16.73 -8.31 -10.76
N ILE A 104 17.02 -9.01 -9.68
CA ILE A 104 16.77 -8.56 -8.30
C ILE A 104 18.11 -8.49 -7.58
N VAL A 105 18.38 -7.37 -6.91
CA VAL A 105 19.54 -7.22 -6.03
C VAL A 105 19.00 -6.92 -4.63
N LEU A 106 19.32 -7.77 -3.66
CA LEU A 106 19.06 -7.51 -2.25
C LEU A 106 20.07 -6.47 -1.75
N LEU A 107 19.53 -5.40 -1.16
CA LEU A 107 20.31 -4.25 -0.72
C LEU A 107 20.70 -4.42 0.75
N LYS A 108 21.94 -4.08 1.09
CA LYS A 108 22.38 -4.10 2.49
C LYS A 108 21.73 -2.97 3.27
N GLU A 109 21.48 -3.21 4.55
CA GLU A 109 21.06 -2.15 5.46
C GLU A 109 22.10 -1.03 5.56
N ALA A 110 21.62 0.21 5.63
CA ALA A 110 22.52 1.34 5.85
C ALA A 110 23.16 1.25 7.25
N ASN A 111 24.46 1.41 7.32
CA ASN A 111 25.19 1.44 8.61
C ASN A 111 24.96 2.74 9.40
N THR A 112 24.23 3.71 8.84
CA THR A 112 23.98 5.00 9.45
C THR A 112 22.69 4.95 10.27
N GLN A 113 22.79 5.28 11.55
CA GLN A 113 21.64 5.30 12.45
C GLN A 113 20.50 6.18 11.89
N GLY A 114 19.31 5.61 11.75
CA GLY A 114 18.12 6.30 11.21
C GLY A 114 17.98 6.32 9.69
N ALA A 115 19.01 5.94 8.92
CA ALA A 115 18.89 5.73 7.50
C ALA A 115 18.21 4.37 7.22
N LYS A 116 17.15 4.40 6.42
CA LYS A 116 16.43 3.18 6.00
C LYS A 116 16.71 2.93 4.54
N THR A 117 17.24 1.75 4.23
CA THR A 117 17.49 1.28 2.87
C THR A 117 16.31 0.41 2.44
N PRO A 118 15.82 0.52 1.20
CA PRO A 118 14.88 -0.44 0.63
C PRO A 118 15.49 -1.84 0.56
N ASP A 119 14.64 -2.87 0.58
CA ASP A 119 15.12 -4.25 0.59
C ASP A 119 15.68 -4.69 -0.77
N TYR A 120 15.10 -4.19 -1.87
CA TYR A 120 15.47 -4.63 -3.22
C TYR A 120 15.73 -3.49 -4.20
N LEU A 121 16.64 -3.77 -5.14
CA LEU A 121 16.67 -3.14 -6.46
C LEU A 121 16.13 -4.15 -7.48
N TRP A 122 14.88 -3.99 -7.92
CA TRP A 122 14.23 -4.85 -8.89
C TRP A 122 13.87 -4.07 -10.15
N ARG A 123 14.28 -4.59 -11.31
CA ARG A 123 14.10 -3.90 -12.61
C ARG A 123 14.66 -2.46 -12.59
N GLY A 124 15.76 -2.24 -11.86
CA GLY A 124 16.43 -0.93 -11.75
C GLY A 124 15.74 0.08 -10.82
N LYS A 125 14.72 -0.31 -10.07
CA LYS A 125 13.96 0.52 -9.14
C LYS A 125 14.00 -0.05 -7.73
N GLN A 126 13.85 0.82 -6.74
CA GLN A 126 13.83 0.45 -5.33
C GLN A 126 12.46 -0.11 -4.92
N TRP A 127 12.49 -1.21 -4.19
CA TRP A 127 11.31 -1.90 -3.68
C TRP A 127 11.50 -2.24 -2.20
N GLU A 128 10.43 -2.08 -1.47
CA GLU A 128 10.38 -2.40 -0.04
C GLU A 128 9.45 -3.58 0.19
N LEU A 129 9.87 -4.56 0.98
CA LEU A 129 9.07 -5.69 1.41
C LEU A 129 8.40 -5.40 2.76
N LYS A 130 7.15 -5.76 2.85
CA LYS A 130 6.41 -5.80 4.13
C LYS A 130 5.58 -7.06 4.23
N SER A 131 5.85 -7.86 5.25
CA SER A 131 4.98 -9.00 5.60
C SER A 131 3.82 -8.50 6.45
N ILE A 132 2.61 -8.90 6.12
CA ILE A 132 1.38 -8.51 6.82
C ILE A 132 0.53 -9.74 7.13
N SER A 133 -0.08 -9.77 8.30
CA SER A 133 -0.99 -10.83 8.74
C SER A 133 -2.47 -10.45 8.66
N THR A 134 -2.78 -9.16 8.50
CA THR A 134 -4.15 -8.65 8.37
C THR A 134 -4.21 -7.52 7.34
N ALA A 135 -5.38 -7.31 6.73
CA ALA A 135 -5.60 -6.19 5.81
C ALA A 135 -5.34 -4.82 6.49
N LYS A 136 -5.70 -4.67 7.76
CA LYS A 136 -5.47 -3.43 8.54
C LYS A 136 -3.98 -3.12 8.72
N ALA A 137 -3.13 -4.13 8.87
CA ALA A 137 -1.68 -3.95 9.01
C ALA A 137 -1.05 -3.29 7.77
N ALA A 138 -1.67 -3.42 6.60
CA ALA A 138 -1.20 -2.79 5.36
C ALA A 138 -1.14 -1.26 5.45
N ASP A 139 -1.99 -0.61 6.25
CA ASP A 139 -1.96 0.85 6.40
C ASP A 139 -0.61 1.35 6.94
N SER A 140 -0.14 0.76 8.04
CA SER A 140 1.14 1.13 8.64
C SER A 140 2.33 0.66 7.80
N ALA A 141 2.23 -0.54 7.20
CA ALA A 141 3.23 -1.11 6.32
C ALA A 141 3.50 -0.21 5.11
N VAL A 142 2.45 0.17 4.37
CA VAL A 142 2.54 1.07 3.21
C VAL A 142 3.07 2.45 3.62
N ARG A 143 2.60 3.01 4.75
CA ARG A 143 3.07 4.29 5.26
C ARG A 143 4.58 4.31 5.53
N SER A 144 5.12 3.23 6.10
CA SER A 144 6.56 3.15 6.37
C SER A 144 7.37 2.90 5.10
N ALA A 145 6.89 2.02 4.21
CA ALA A 145 7.57 1.63 2.99
C ALA A 145 7.73 2.80 1.99
N ILE A 146 6.70 3.65 1.82
CA ILE A 146 6.77 4.83 0.95
C ILE A 146 7.98 5.72 1.29
N LYS A 147 8.34 5.84 2.57
CA LYS A 147 9.48 6.66 2.99
C LYS A 147 10.82 6.07 2.54
N GLN A 148 10.91 4.76 2.40
CA GLN A 148 12.15 4.03 2.11
C GLN A 148 12.48 4.03 0.63
N ILE A 149 11.47 4.00 -0.25
CA ILE A 149 11.66 3.93 -1.70
C ILE A 149 11.78 5.31 -2.39
N LYS A 150 11.76 6.40 -1.63
CA LYS A 150 11.60 7.78 -2.15
C LYS A 150 12.66 8.20 -3.17
N SER A 151 13.89 7.72 -3.06
CA SER A 151 15.02 8.17 -3.90
C SER A 151 14.98 7.60 -5.33
N ASN A 152 14.44 6.40 -5.52
CA ASN A 152 14.29 5.76 -6.84
C ASN A 152 13.06 4.83 -6.84
N PRO A 153 11.84 5.39 -6.77
CA PRO A 153 10.66 4.62 -6.48
C PRO A 153 10.32 3.59 -7.56
N GLY A 154 10.21 2.36 -7.14
CA GLY A 154 9.63 1.24 -7.89
C GLY A 154 8.31 0.85 -7.26
N GLY A 155 8.36 0.35 -6.02
CA GLY A 155 7.13 -0.02 -5.33
C GLY A 155 7.31 -0.70 -3.99
N ILE A 156 6.21 -1.25 -3.53
CA ILE A 156 6.09 -1.99 -2.27
C ILE A 156 5.60 -3.39 -2.59
N ILE A 157 6.22 -4.38 -1.98
CA ILE A 157 5.79 -5.77 -2.03
C ILE A 157 5.14 -6.08 -0.69
N LEU A 158 3.87 -6.44 -0.70
CA LEU A 158 3.15 -6.92 0.46
C LEU A 158 3.09 -8.45 0.39
N GLN A 159 3.83 -9.12 1.28
CA GLN A 159 3.70 -10.55 1.49
C GLN A 159 2.55 -10.78 2.47
N CYS A 160 1.49 -11.37 1.98
CA CYS A 160 0.23 -11.54 2.70
C CYS A 160 0.18 -12.90 3.40
N GLY A 161 -0.13 -12.89 4.69
CA GLY A 161 -0.50 -14.11 5.41
C GLY A 161 -1.79 -14.74 4.88
N ASN A 162 -2.04 -15.98 5.27
CA ASN A 162 -3.24 -16.71 4.86
C ASN A 162 -4.52 -16.06 5.41
N GLY A 163 -5.60 -16.11 4.64
CA GLY A 163 -6.93 -15.68 5.09
C GLY A 163 -7.16 -14.16 5.08
N ILE A 164 -6.26 -13.37 4.50
CA ILE A 164 -6.48 -11.93 4.32
C ILE A 164 -7.56 -11.72 3.24
N ASP A 165 -8.60 -10.95 3.57
CA ASP A 165 -9.59 -10.52 2.58
C ASP A 165 -8.95 -9.55 1.58
N GLU A 166 -8.95 -9.94 0.32
CA GLU A 166 -8.29 -9.18 -0.76
C GLU A 166 -8.99 -7.83 -1.02
N ASN A 167 -10.31 -7.77 -0.87
CA ASN A 167 -11.05 -6.54 -1.10
C ASN A 167 -10.80 -5.53 0.02
N GLU A 168 -10.77 -5.99 1.27
CA GLU A 168 -10.40 -5.15 2.42
C GLU A 168 -8.95 -4.66 2.27
N LEU A 169 -8.03 -5.55 1.86
CA LEU A 169 -6.64 -5.21 1.62
C LEU A 169 -6.50 -4.14 0.53
N LYS A 170 -7.17 -4.30 -0.62
CA LYS A 170 -7.17 -3.31 -1.71
C LYS A 170 -7.67 -1.96 -1.23
N ARG A 171 -8.78 -1.91 -0.48
CA ARG A 171 -9.31 -0.66 0.09
C ARG A 171 -8.32 0.02 1.02
N THR A 172 -7.72 -0.74 1.94
CA THR A 172 -6.74 -0.22 2.92
C THR A 172 -5.52 0.36 2.22
N VAL A 173 -4.98 -0.38 1.25
CA VAL A 173 -3.82 0.04 0.45
C VAL A 173 -4.14 1.30 -0.34
N ASP A 174 -5.28 1.34 -1.05
CA ASP A 174 -5.70 2.50 -1.84
C ASP A 174 -5.89 3.75 -0.97
N MET A 175 -6.55 3.61 0.17
CA MET A 175 -6.74 4.73 1.11
C MET A 175 -5.42 5.28 1.63
N ARG A 176 -4.46 4.41 1.95
CA ARG A 176 -3.16 4.83 2.46
C ARG A 176 -2.28 5.45 1.39
N ALA A 177 -2.16 4.81 0.25
CA ALA A 177 -1.32 5.26 -0.85
C ALA A 177 -1.71 6.65 -1.33
N ARG A 178 -3.01 6.92 -1.49
CA ARG A 178 -3.54 8.23 -1.92
C ARG A 178 -3.24 9.38 -0.97
N ARG A 179 -3.06 9.11 0.33
CA ARG A 179 -2.83 10.17 1.34
C ARG A 179 -1.42 10.79 1.29
N LYS A 180 -0.44 10.12 0.70
CA LYS A 180 0.97 10.54 0.74
C LYS A 180 1.70 10.25 -0.56
N GLN A 181 1.07 10.60 -1.67
CA GLN A 181 1.63 10.33 -2.97
C GLN A 181 2.38 11.55 -3.52
N ASP A 182 3.69 11.55 -3.30
CA ASP A 182 4.59 12.59 -3.83
C ASP A 182 5.29 12.14 -5.12
N PHE A 183 5.18 10.85 -5.49
CA PHE A 183 5.83 10.22 -6.64
C PHE A 183 5.06 9.00 -7.13
N ASP A 184 5.36 8.54 -8.33
CA ASP A 184 4.77 7.32 -8.91
C ASP A 184 5.37 6.07 -8.28
N PHE A 185 4.55 5.09 -7.91
CA PHE A 185 5.00 3.79 -7.43
C PHE A 185 3.92 2.72 -7.58
N ASP A 186 4.33 1.47 -7.53
CA ASP A 186 3.43 0.33 -7.58
C ASP A 186 3.33 -0.35 -6.19
N ILE A 187 2.21 -0.99 -5.91
CA ILE A 187 2.06 -1.93 -4.79
C ILE A 187 1.69 -3.28 -5.36
N ILE A 188 2.46 -4.29 -5.02
CA ILE A 188 2.24 -5.69 -5.40
C ILE A 188 1.90 -6.46 -4.13
N ALA A 189 0.77 -7.15 -4.11
CA ALA A 189 0.44 -8.10 -3.05
C ALA A 189 0.67 -9.53 -3.56
N ILE A 190 1.39 -10.30 -2.78
CA ILE A 190 1.65 -11.73 -3.04
C ILE A 190 1.22 -12.55 -1.83
N ASN A 191 0.80 -13.80 -2.06
CA ASN A 191 0.56 -14.75 -0.98
C ASN A 191 1.87 -15.41 -0.50
N GLY A 192 1.77 -16.31 0.49
CA GLY A 192 2.93 -17.02 1.04
C GLY A 192 3.70 -17.89 0.03
N SER A 193 3.06 -18.32 -1.07
CA SER A 193 3.71 -19.04 -2.18
C SER A 193 4.25 -18.13 -3.29
N GLY A 194 4.20 -16.81 -3.11
CA GLY A 194 4.67 -15.83 -4.09
C GLY A 194 3.72 -15.61 -5.27
N GLU A 195 2.49 -16.10 -5.20
CA GLU A 195 1.49 -15.81 -6.25
C GLU A 195 1.00 -14.39 -6.13
N LEU A 196 0.89 -13.72 -7.28
CA LEU A 196 0.39 -12.36 -7.37
C LEU A 196 -1.12 -12.34 -7.09
N LEU A 197 -1.51 -11.70 -5.98
CA LEU A 197 -2.91 -11.44 -5.66
C LEU A 197 -3.44 -10.25 -6.46
N PHE A 198 -2.72 -9.14 -6.40
CA PHE A 198 -3.00 -7.95 -7.21
C PHE A 198 -1.78 -7.05 -7.33
N ALA A 199 -1.84 -6.13 -8.30
CA ALA A 199 -0.90 -5.03 -8.43
C ALA A 199 -1.65 -3.72 -8.69
N ARG A 200 -1.28 -2.66 -7.95
CA ARG A 200 -1.87 -1.33 -8.04
C ARG A 200 -0.80 -0.31 -8.37
N ARG A 201 -1.09 0.57 -9.31
CA ARG A 201 -0.22 1.71 -9.68
C ARG A 201 -0.82 3.01 -9.20
N TYR A 202 0.01 3.79 -8.54
CA TYR A 202 -0.32 5.11 -8.04
C TYR A 202 0.53 6.12 -8.82
N LYS A 203 -0.15 7.06 -9.48
CA LYS A 203 0.48 8.16 -10.20
C LYS A 203 0.16 9.47 -9.52
N LYS A 204 1.19 10.33 -9.41
CA LYS A 204 1.05 11.71 -8.94
C LYS A 204 0.20 12.53 -9.89
#